data_865847e260038938aee9b837a24d453a
#
_entry.id   865847e260038938aee9b837a24d453a
#
_cell.length_a   1.000
_cell.length_b   1.000
_cell.length_c   1.000
_cell.angle_alpha   90.00
_cell.angle_beta   90.00
_cell.angle_gamma   90.00
#
_symmetry.space_group_name_H-M   'P 1'
#
loop_
_entity.id
_entity.type
_entity.pdbx_description
1 polymer ?
#
loop_
_entity_poly.entity_id
_entity_poly.type
_entity_poly.pdbx_seq_one_letter_code
_entity_poly.pdbx_strand_id
1 'polypeptide(L)' 'MNILRYDLDFINFLTKFISRLNHESQNAALIVVEGKNDALALFSLGFSGDIFTYCNNNTLSKLADKALLYKKTILL' A
#
# COMPACT_ATOMS: atom_id res chain seq x y z
N MET A 1 27.45 -14.47 2.23
CA MET A 1 26.31 -14.34 1.44
C MET A 1 25.69 -12.95 1.54
N ASN A 2 25.33 -12.41 0.47
CA ASN A 2 24.98 -11.02 0.42
C ASN A 2 23.59 -10.72 0.00
N ILE A 3 22.76 -11.67 0.21
CA ILE A 3 21.42 -11.54 -0.29
C ILE A 3 20.68 -10.36 0.28
N LEU A 4 21.10 -9.88 1.42
CA LEU A 4 20.42 -8.77 2.06
C LEU A 4 21.08 -7.44 1.78
N ARG A 5 22.00 -7.45 0.84
CA ARG A 5 22.61 -6.18 0.50
C ARG A 5 21.70 -5.43 -0.45
N TYR A 6 21.38 -4.20 -0.08
CA TYR A 6 20.66 -3.28 -0.94
C TYR A 6 21.56 -2.11 -1.22
N ASP A 7 21.57 -1.63 -2.44
CA ASP A 7 22.31 -0.42 -2.70
C ASP A 7 21.51 0.80 -2.26
N LEU A 8 22.19 1.92 -2.25
CA LEU A 8 21.58 3.16 -1.77
C LEU A 8 20.42 3.61 -2.65
N ASP A 9 20.51 3.34 -3.95
CA ASP A 9 19.44 3.73 -4.87
C ASP A 9 18.15 2.98 -4.56
N PHE A 10 18.26 1.70 -4.24
CA PHE A 10 17.09 0.91 -3.90
C PHE A 10 16.45 1.41 -2.61
N ILE A 11 17.27 1.69 -1.61
CA ILE A 11 16.78 2.21 -0.33
C ILE A 11 16.10 3.55 -0.54
N ASN A 12 16.70 4.42 -1.33
CA ASN A 12 16.10 5.72 -1.63
C ASN A 12 14.78 5.57 -2.37
N PHE A 13 14.71 4.60 -3.29
CA PHE A 13 13.46 4.32 -3.99
C PHE A 13 12.36 3.91 -3.00
N LEU A 14 12.66 2.98 -2.10
CA LEU A 14 11.67 2.54 -1.13
C LEU A 14 11.20 3.68 -0.23
N THR A 15 12.13 4.50 0.22
CA THR A 15 11.81 5.62 1.08
C THR A 15 10.86 6.60 0.37
N LYS A 16 11.16 6.91 -0.87
CA LYS A 16 10.32 7.82 -1.65
C LYS A 16 8.96 7.19 -1.97
N PHE A 17 8.97 5.89 -2.26
CA PHE A 17 7.74 5.19 -2.56
C PHE A 17 6.77 5.23 -1.38
N ILE A 18 7.25 4.90 -0.19
CA ILE A 18 6.42 4.91 1.02
C ILE A 18 5.98 6.33 1.36
N SER A 19 6.87 7.30 1.22
CA SER A 19 6.52 8.69 1.44
C SER A 19 5.41 9.14 0.50
N ARG A 20 5.47 8.73 -0.76
CA ARG A 20 4.45 9.07 -1.74
C ARG A 20 3.12 8.40 -1.40
N LEU A 21 3.15 7.14 -0.98
CA LEU A 21 1.93 6.45 -0.57
C LEU A 21 1.30 7.13 0.64
N ASN A 22 2.10 7.53 1.61
CA ASN A 22 1.59 8.24 2.77
C ASN A 22 0.96 9.57 2.38
N HIS A 23 1.59 10.27 1.46
CA HIS A 23 1.05 11.52 0.96
C HIS A 23 -0.30 11.32 0.28
N GLU A 24 -0.39 10.32 -0.59
CA GLU A 24 -1.65 10.02 -1.28
C GLU A 24 -2.73 9.61 -0.29
N SER A 25 -2.38 8.81 0.70
CA SER A 25 -3.33 8.39 1.72
C SER A 25 -3.86 9.58 2.52
N GLN A 26 -3.00 10.52 2.84
CA GLN A 26 -3.42 11.74 3.54
C GLN A 26 -4.33 12.60 2.69
N ASN A 27 -4.26 12.44 1.38
CA ASN A 27 -5.12 13.15 0.45
C ASN A 27 -6.30 12.29 -0.02
N ALA A 28 -6.76 11.43 0.87
CA ALA A 28 -7.97 10.62 0.70
C ALA A 28 -7.87 9.58 -0.41
N ALA A 29 -6.69 8.99 -0.60
CA ALA A 29 -6.53 7.83 -1.46
C ALA A 29 -6.68 6.55 -0.65
N LEU A 30 -7.37 5.56 -1.22
CA LEU A 30 -7.41 4.23 -0.67
C LEU A 30 -6.32 3.40 -1.32
N ILE A 31 -5.50 2.76 -0.51
CA ILE A 31 -4.44 1.87 -1.01
C ILE A 31 -4.98 0.45 -0.99
N VAL A 32 -4.88 -0.24 -2.12
CA VAL A 32 -5.42 -1.58 -2.26
C VAL A 32 -4.29 -2.54 -2.63
N VAL A 33 -4.19 -3.63 -1.89
CA VAL A 33 -3.19 -4.67 -2.16
C VAL A 33 -3.89 -6.02 -2.24
N GLU A 34 -3.21 -6.99 -2.83
CA GLU A 34 -3.82 -8.31 -3.00
C GLU A 34 -4.01 -9.03 -1.68
N GLY A 35 -3.01 -9.05 -0.84
CA GLY A 35 -3.05 -9.91 0.32
C GLY A 35 -2.57 -9.26 1.60
N LYS A 36 -2.82 -9.98 2.68
CA LYS A 36 -2.48 -9.55 4.01
C LYS A 36 -0.98 -9.35 4.21
N ASN A 37 -0.18 -10.20 3.58
CA ASN A 37 1.28 -10.09 3.71
C ASN A 37 1.80 -8.82 3.03
N ASP A 38 1.17 -8.42 1.92
CA ASP A 38 1.53 -7.18 1.25
C ASP A 38 1.24 -5.98 2.16
N ALA A 39 0.10 -6.02 2.83
CA ALA A 39 -0.26 -4.95 3.76
C ALA A 39 0.73 -4.87 4.90
N LEU A 40 1.10 -6.03 5.47
CA LEU A 40 2.06 -6.05 6.57
C LEU A 40 3.42 -5.53 6.13
N ALA A 41 3.83 -5.86 4.90
CA ALA A 41 5.09 -5.36 4.37
C ALA A 41 5.08 -3.83 4.25
N LEU A 42 4.00 -3.26 3.75
CA LEU A 42 3.90 -1.80 3.64
C LEU A 42 3.94 -1.14 5.02
N PHE A 43 3.23 -1.68 6.00
CA PHE A 43 3.26 -1.13 7.34
C PHE A 43 4.67 -1.23 7.94
N SER A 44 5.36 -2.34 7.68
CA SER A 44 6.74 -2.51 8.15
C SER A 44 7.68 -1.47 7.56
N LEU A 45 7.38 -1.01 6.36
CA LEU A 45 8.21 0.00 5.70
C LEU A 45 7.82 1.42 6.07
N GLY A 46 6.81 1.59 6.90
CA GLY A 46 6.46 2.92 7.38
C GLY A 46 5.17 3.51 6.79
N PHE A 47 4.41 2.71 6.05
CA PHE A 47 3.12 3.21 5.58
C PHE A 47 2.17 3.33 6.77
N SER A 48 1.45 4.43 6.84
CA SER A 48 0.60 4.71 7.99
C SER A 48 -0.88 4.93 7.66
N GLY A 49 -1.25 4.74 6.41
CA GLY A 49 -2.64 4.95 5.99
C GLY A 49 -3.47 3.68 6.03
N ASP A 50 -4.65 3.75 5.43
CA ASP A 50 -5.56 2.61 5.35
C ASP A 50 -5.25 1.76 4.13
N ILE A 51 -5.32 0.45 4.33
CA ILE A 51 -5.11 -0.52 3.25
C ILE A 51 -6.32 -1.43 3.18
N PHE A 52 -6.78 -1.69 1.96
CA PHE A 52 -7.79 -2.70 1.69
C PHE A 52 -7.13 -3.88 0.99
N THR A 53 -7.41 -5.11 1.46
CA THR A 53 -6.89 -6.31 0.82
C THR A 53 -8.03 -6.99 0.06
N TYR A 54 -7.75 -7.49 -1.15
CA TYR A 54 -8.81 -7.97 -2.01
C TYR A 54 -8.72 -9.44 -2.41
N CYS A 55 -7.97 -10.25 -1.70
CA CYS A 55 -7.80 -11.65 -2.06
C CYS A 55 -8.91 -12.57 -1.55
N ASN A 56 -9.93 -12.03 -0.94
CA ASN A 56 -10.99 -12.81 -0.32
C ASN A 56 -12.26 -12.86 -1.16
N ASN A 57 -13.17 -13.73 -0.76
CA ASN A 57 -14.49 -13.81 -1.37
C ASN A 57 -15.27 -12.52 -1.13
N ASN A 58 -16.11 -12.16 -2.07
CA ASN A 58 -16.97 -10.98 -1.98
C ASN A 58 -16.21 -9.67 -1.94
N THR A 59 -14.96 -9.73 -2.26
CA THR A 59 -14.10 -8.58 -2.11
C THR A 59 -14.45 -7.44 -3.07
N LEU A 60 -14.88 -7.78 -4.27
CA LEU A 60 -15.16 -6.75 -5.26
C LEU A 60 -16.26 -5.81 -4.80
N SER A 61 -17.33 -6.36 -4.25
CA SER A 61 -18.43 -5.56 -3.74
C SER A 61 -17.95 -4.68 -2.57
N LYS A 62 -17.20 -5.27 -1.65
CA LYS A 62 -16.69 -4.52 -0.50
C LYS A 62 -15.71 -3.45 -0.91
N LEU A 63 -14.90 -3.74 -1.91
CA LEU A 63 -13.96 -2.75 -2.43
C LEU A 63 -14.71 -1.58 -3.03
N ALA A 64 -15.75 -1.86 -3.81
CA ALA A 64 -16.53 -0.80 -4.42
C ALA A 64 -17.15 0.11 -3.35
N ASP A 65 -17.73 -0.49 -2.31
CA ASP A 65 -18.32 0.27 -1.22
C ASP A 65 -17.28 1.13 -0.51
N LYS A 66 -16.13 0.53 -0.25
CA LYS A 66 -15.06 1.24 0.47
C LYS A 66 -14.49 2.37 -0.38
N ALA A 67 -14.33 2.13 -1.67
CA ALA A 67 -13.74 3.11 -2.57
C ALA A 67 -14.57 4.39 -2.67
N LEU A 68 -15.87 4.29 -2.46
CA LEU A 68 -16.74 5.46 -2.47
C LEU A 68 -16.42 6.47 -1.37
N LEU A 69 -15.72 6.03 -0.33
CA LEU A 69 -15.36 6.89 0.79
C LEU A 69 -14.07 7.67 0.54
N TYR A 70 -13.42 7.43 -0.59
CA TYR A 70 -12.12 8.03 -0.88
C TYR A 70 -12.17 8.79 -2.20
N LYS A 71 -11.24 9.71 -2.38
CA LYS A 71 -11.17 10.48 -3.62
C LYS A 71 -10.57 9.68 -4.76
N LYS A 72 -9.69 8.74 -4.45
CA LYS A 72 -9.11 7.85 -5.46
C LYS A 72 -8.71 6.54 -4.83
N THR A 73 -8.49 5.56 -5.67
CA THR A 73 -8.05 4.22 -5.24
C THR A 73 -6.78 3.89 -6.00
N ILE A 74 -5.77 3.46 -5.28
CA ILE A 74 -4.48 3.08 -5.86
C ILE A 74 -4.29 1.58 -5.65
N LEU A 75 -4.25 0.85 -6.76
CA LEU A 75 -4.08 -0.59 -6.74
C LEU A 75 -2.60 -0.92 -6.93
N LEU A 76 -2.04 -1.63 -5.99
CA LEU A 76 -0.64 -2.03 -6.05
C LEU A 76 -0.48 -3.48 -6.47
#